data_b611188e069dea0f97c1455613d21ccd
#
_entry.id   b611188e069dea0f97c1455613d21ccd
#
_cell.length_a   1.000
_cell.length_b   1.000
_cell.length_c   1.000
_cell.angle_alpha   90.00
_cell.angle_beta   90.00
_cell.angle_gamma   90.00
#
_symmetry.space_group_name_H-M   'P 1'
#
loop_
_entity.id
_entity.type
_entity.pdbx_description
1 polymer ?
#
loop_
_entity_poly.entity_id
_entity_poly.type
_entity_poly.pdbx_seq_one_letter_code
_entity_poly.pdbx_strand_id
1 'polypeptide(L)'
;MNTIKVTIKDRLAIITLDRGKSNALNREMIIELEDLLKNISTDPNIGGAVITGKDHFFSAGLDLIELYNYSEAEAESFWHLFLGFTATITSFKKPLVAAINGHSPAGGCVIALACDYRIMAEGKYIIGLNEVPVGIIVPNSIFSLYSFCLGQAAASRNLLEGKLFSPEQALEAGLIDELANPASILTAAERKIRKYMGMEQNTWSHSKLNIRKDLIAATSADQSEELAAMLKQWWSPATRSILKTIIENLQKK
;
A
#
# COMPACT_ATOMS: atom_id res chain seq x y z
N MET A 1 -13.11 -3.51 14.75
CA MET A 1 -12.56 -3.05 13.47
C MET A 1 -13.74 -2.67 12.59
N ASN A 2 -13.73 -1.45 12.07
CA ASN A 2 -14.86 -0.92 11.30
C ASN A 2 -14.52 -0.81 9.81
N THR A 3 -13.22 -0.80 9.48
CA THR A 3 -12.72 -0.55 8.12
C THR A 3 -12.02 -1.75 7.50
N ILE A 4 -11.75 -2.78 8.29
CA ILE A 4 -11.16 -4.04 7.83
C ILE A 4 -11.89 -5.24 8.43
N LYS A 5 -11.87 -6.35 7.69
CA LYS A 5 -12.35 -7.67 8.17
C LYS A 5 -11.18 -8.64 8.22
N VAL A 6 -11.15 -9.49 9.23
CA VAL A 6 -10.09 -10.48 9.41
C VAL A 6 -10.70 -11.87 9.55
N THR A 7 -10.19 -12.79 8.76
CA THR A 7 -10.50 -14.23 8.88
C THR A 7 -9.20 -14.98 9.09
N ILE A 8 -9.14 -15.82 10.14
CA ILE A 8 -7.97 -16.66 10.41
C ILE A 8 -8.36 -18.10 10.16
N LYS A 9 -7.60 -18.79 9.30
CA LYS A 9 -7.78 -20.19 9.00
C LYS A 9 -6.42 -20.84 8.79
N ASP A 10 -6.19 -21.97 9.46
CA ASP A 10 -4.97 -22.78 9.32
C ASP A 10 -3.70 -21.91 9.43
N ARG A 11 -3.62 -21.07 10.45
CA ARG A 11 -2.52 -20.13 10.75
C ARG A 11 -2.33 -19.00 9.72
N LEU A 12 -3.24 -18.84 8.76
CA LEU A 12 -3.23 -17.77 7.78
C LEU A 12 -4.27 -16.71 8.15
N ALA A 13 -3.87 -15.45 8.26
CA ALA A 13 -4.75 -14.31 8.39
C ALA A 13 -5.08 -13.74 7.00
N ILE A 14 -6.36 -13.64 6.66
CA ILE A 14 -6.85 -12.93 5.48
C ILE A 14 -7.44 -11.61 5.96
N ILE A 15 -6.83 -10.50 5.54
CA ILE A 15 -7.20 -9.14 5.90
C ILE A 15 -7.89 -8.52 4.69
N THR A 16 -9.19 -8.25 4.81
CA THR A 16 -9.97 -7.60 3.75
C THR A 16 -10.19 -6.14 4.09
N LEU A 17 -9.73 -5.24 3.24
CA LEU A 17 -10.07 -3.82 3.31
C LEU A 17 -11.56 -3.66 2.99
N ASP A 18 -12.32 -3.09 3.91
CA ASP A 18 -13.79 -3.04 3.83
C ASP A 18 -14.34 -1.68 4.28
N ARG A 19 -13.97 -0.63 3.57
CA ARG A 19 -14.45 0.73 3.84
C ARG A 19 -15.07 1.38 2.60
N GLY A 20 -16.35 1.70 2.69
CA GLY A 20 -17.08 2.33 1.59
C GLY A 20 -17.00 1.52 0.29
N LYS A 21 -17.09 2.20 -0.86
CA LYS A 21 -17.07 1.57 -2.20
C LYS A 21 -15.67 1.23 -2.68
N SER A 22 -14.67 2.05 -2.33
CA SER A 22 -13.33 2.04 -2.94
C SER A 22 -12.18 1.76 -1.98
N ASN A 23 -12.46 1.41 -0.73
CA ASN A 23 -11.44 1.17 0.30
C ASN A 23 -10.42 2.30 0.40
N ALA A 24 -10.89 3.57 0.34
CA ALA A 24 -10.03 4.72 0.51
C ALA A 24 -9.44 4.73 1.93
N LEU A 25 -8.12 4.93 2.01
CA LEU A 25 -7.34 4.86 3.24
C LEU A 25 -7.56 6.13 4.05
N ASN A 26 -8.20 5.99 5.19
CA ASN A 26 -8.34 7.05 6.18
C ASN A 26 -7.56 6.72 7.46
N ARG A 27 -7.57 7.65 8.41
CA ARG A 27 -6.89 7.49 9.69
C ARG A 27 -7.27 6.18 10.40
N GLU A 28 -8.56 5.87 10.49
CA GLU A 28 -9.06 4.68 11.19
C GLU A 28 -8.53 3.39 10.56
N MET A 29 -8.59 3.27 9.22
CA MET A 29 -8.10 2.09 8.52
C MET A 29 -6.60 1.88 8.70
N ILE A 30 -5.81 2.97 8.68
CA ILE A 30 -4.36 2.88 8.88
C ILE A 30 -4.04 2.39 10.29
N ILE A 31 -4.72 2.92 11.32
CA ILE A 31 -4.56 2.48 12.71
C ILE A 31 -4.94 1.00 12.86
N GLU A 32 -6.11 0.61 12.34
CA GLU A 32 -6.55 -0.79 12.41
C GLU A 32 -5.59 -1.76 11.73
N LEU A 33 -5.05 -1.40 10.55
CA LEU A 33 -4.06 -2.21 9.84
C LEU A 33 -2.73 -2.29 10.60
N GLU A 34 -2.25 -1.17 11.15
CA GLU A 34 -1.01 -1.13 11.89
C GLU A 34 -1.07 -1.98 13.15
N ASP A 35 -2.13 -1.82 13.94
CA ASP A 35 -2.35 -2.58 15.17
C ASP A 35 -2.50 -4.07 14.88
N LEU A 36 -3.25 -4.41 13.83
CA LEU A 36 -3.42 -5.79 13.40
C LEU A 36 -2.08 -6.43 12.97
N LEU A 37 -1.27 -5.74 12.17
CA LEU A 37 0.02 -6.27 11.72
C LEU A 37 0.99 -6.43 12.91
N LYS A 38 1.01 -5.50 13.86
CA LYS A 38 1.79 -5.62 15.10
C LYS A 38 1.36 -6.86 15.89
N ASN A 39 0.07 -7.09 16.06
CA ASN A 39 -0.47 -8.24 16.76
C ASN A 39 -0.13 -9.56 16.02
N ILE A 40 -0.35 -9.62 14.69
CA ILE A 40 0.02 -10.78 13.89
C ILE A 40 1.53 -11.07 13.98
N SER A 41 2.36 -10.04 14.00
CA SER A 41 3.82 -10.20 14.05
C SER A 41 4.28 -10.98 15.27
N THR A 42 3.61 -10.84 16.40
CA THR A 42 3.95 -11.47 17.70
C THR A 42 3.17 -12.75 18.01
N ASP A 43 2.03 -12.99 17.35
CA ASP A 43 1.18 -14.18 17.61
C ASP A 43 1.81 -15.45 17.00
N PRO A 44 2.24 -16.43 17.81
CA PRO A 44 2.85 -17.67 17.31
C PRO A 44 1.86 -18.55 16.53
N ASN A 45 0.56 -18.34 16.70
CA ASN A 45 -0.48 -19.11 16.02
C ASN A 45 -0.73 -18.64 14.59
N ILE A 46 -0.22 -17.47 14.19
CA ILE A 46 -0.35 -16.95 12.82
C ILE A 46 0.99 -17.04 12.11
N GLY A 47 1.02 -17.71 10.97
CA GLY A 47 2.24 -17.92 10.17
C GLY A 47 2.44 -16.91 9.05
N GLY A 48 1.41 -16.16 8.65
CA GLY A 48 1.47 -15.16 7.59
C GLY A 48 0.14 -14.48 7.35
N ALA A 49 0.12 -13.45 6.49
CA ALA A 49 -1.10 -12.72 6.17
C ALA A 49 -1.24 -12.42 4.68
N VAL A 50 -2.47 -12.39 4.20
CA VAL A 50 -2.87 -11.89 2.88
C VAL A 50 -3.67 -10.62 3.09
N ILE A 51 -3.34 -9.55 2.37
CA ILE A 51 -4.17 -8.34 2.30
C ILE A 51 -4.92 -8.36 0.97
N THR A 52 -6.22 -8.09 1.00
CA THR A 52 -7.07 -7.96 -0.18
C THR A 52 -8.08 -6.84 0.01
N GLY A 53 -8.73 -6.44 -1.06
CA GLY A 53 -9.86 -5.52 -1.00
C GLY A 53 -11.19 -6.23 -1.23
N LYS A 54 -12.22 -5.43 -1.52
CA LYS A 54 -13.55 -5.92 -1.90
C LYS A 54 -13.98 -5.33 -3.25
N ASP A 55 -14.96 -5.99 -3.86
CA ASP A 55 -15.52 -5.60 -5.16
C ASP A 55 -14.42 -5.40 -6.22
N HIS A 56 -14.34 -4.20 -6.81
CA HIS A 56 -13.39 -3.84 -7.87
C HIS A 56 -12.21 -3.00 -7.37
N PHE A 57 -12.03 -2.88 -6.05
CA PHE A 57 -10.96 -2.09 -5.45
C PHE A 57 -10.17 -2.88 -4.43
N PHE A 58 -8.86 -2.93 -4.61
CA PHE A 58 -7.97 -3.19 -3.51
C PHE A 58 -7.98 -1.98 -2.57
N SER A 59 -7.57 -0.81 -3.07
CA SER A 59 -7.75 0.49 -2.43
C SER A 59 -7.58 1.60 -3.45
N ALA A 60 -8.40 2.65 -3.37
CA ALA A 60 -8.26 3.85 -4.20
C ALA A 60 -7.14 4.80 -3.75
N GLY A 61 -6.34 4.42 -2.74
CA GLY A 61 -5.35 5.29 -2.12
C GLY A 61 -5.93 6.11 -0.98
N LEU A 62 -5.26 7.19 -0.60
CA LEU A 62 -5.67 8.03 0.51
C LEU A 62 -7.06 8.66 0.29
N ASP A 63 -7.85 8.77 1.35
CA ASP A 63 -9.15 9.45 1.30
C ASP A 63 -8.97 10.96 1.16
N LEU A 64 -8.87 11.42 -0.09
CA LEU A 64 -8.68 12.84 -0.39
C LEU A 64 -9.84 13.71 0.08
N ILE A 65 -11.07 13.16 0.18
CA ILE A 65 -12.24 13.90 0.66
C ILE A 65 -12.09 14.20 2.14
N GLU A 66 -11.68 13.21 2.93
CA GLU A 66 -11.43 13.37 4.35
C GLU A 66 -10.21 14.28 4.59
N LEU A 67 -9.07 14.00 3.94
CA LEU A 67 -7.81 14.72 4.10
C LEU A 67 -7.90 16.19 3.67
N TYR A 68 -8.68 16.50 2.65
CA TYR A 68 -8.86 17.87 2.18
C TYR A 68 -9.49 18.77 3.25
N ASN A 69 -10.30 18.21 4.12
CA ASN A 69 -11.02 18.93 5.18
C ASN A 69 -10.26 18.97 6.52
N TYR A 70 -9.10 18.34 6.62
CA TYR A 70 -8.27 18.41 7.82
C TYR A 70 -7.71 19.81 8.04
N SER A 71 -7.53 20.18 9.29
CA SER A 71 -6.65 21.28 9.70
C SER A 71 -5.18 20.94 9.44
N GLU A 72 -4.30 21.92 9.52
CA GLU A 72 -2.85 21.70 9.33
C GLU A 72 -2.31 20.65 10.31
N ALA A 73 -2.68 20.73 11.59
CA ALA A 73 -2.26 19.78 12.61
C ALA A 73 -2.81 18.37 12.39
N GLU A 74 -4.06 18.24 11.92
CA GLU A 74 -4.63 16.93 11.60
C GLU A 74 -3.96 16.33 10.35
N ALA A 75 -3.67 17.13 9.33
CA ALA A 75 -2.95 16.69 8.15
C ALA A 75 -1.53 16.21 8.50
N GLU A 76 -0.78 16.99 9.27
CA GLU A 76 0.54 16.62 9.76
C GLU A 76 0.51 15.29 10.53
N SER A 77 -0.40 15.18 11.50
CA SER A 77 -0.58 13.96 12.29
C SER A 77 -0.98 12.76 11.44
N PHE A 78 -1.79 12.96 10.39
CA PHE A 78 -2.17 11.89 9.47
C PHE A 78 -0.97 11.40 8.64
N TRP A 79 -0.16 12.31 8.10
CA TRP A 79 0.99 11.94 7.31
C TRP A 79 2.06 11.22 8.14
N HIS A 80 2.30 11.66 9.38
CA HIS A 80 3.16 10.91 10.31
C HIS A 80 2.65 9.50 10.54
N LEU A 81 1.34 9.32 10.73
CA LEU A 81 0.73 8.02 10.89
C LEU A 81 0.91 7.14 9.64
N PHE A 82 0.66 7.68 8.44
CA PHE A 82 0.79 6.94 7.18
C PHE A 82 2.24 6.52 6.90
N LEU A 83 3.20 7.41 7.12
CA LEU A 83 4.62 7.09 6.96
C LEU A 83 5.09 6.07 8.02
N GLY A 84 4.65 6.19 9.26
CA GLY A 84 4.90 5.20 10.32
C GLY A 84 4.32 3.83 10.00
N PHE A 85 3.10 3.77 9.47
CA PHE A 85 2.49 2.54 8.97
C PHE A 85 3.31 1.92 7.82
N THR A 86 3.83 2.77 6.91
CA THR A 86 4.68 2.30 5.81
C THR A 86 5.95 1.62 6.34
N ALA A 87 6.57 2.15 7.39
CA ALA A 87 7.71 1.51 8.07
C ALA A 87 7.29 0.18 8.73
N THR A 88 6.14 0.16 9.40
CA THR A 88 5.61 -1.05 10.06
C THR A 88 5.39 -2.19 9.07
N ILE A 89 4.72 -1.93 7.94
CA ILE A 89 4.44 -2.97 6.95
C ILE A 89 5.71 -3.43 6.22
N THR A 90 6.66 -2.52 5.97
CA THR A 90 7.94 -2.84 5.31
C THR A 90 8.81 -3.74 6.19
N SER A 91 8.82 -3.53 7.50
CA SER A 91 9.58 -4.31 8.49
C SER A 91 8.83 -5.53 9.03
N PHE A 92 7.63 -5.82 8.53
CA PHE A 92 6.82 -6.96 8.96
C PHE A 92 7.54 -8.28 8.72
N LYS A 93 7.72 -9.08 9.79
CA LYS A 93 8.64 -10.24 9.80
C LYS A 93 8.08 -11.49 9.12
N LYS A 94 6.76 -11.68 9.17
CA LYS A 94 6.12 -12.87 8.60
C LYS A 94 5.82 -12.70 7.11
N PRO A 95 5.55 -13.79 6.38
CA PRO A 95 5.06 -13.69 5.01
C PRO A 95 3.83 -12.79 4.89
N LEU A 96 3.84 -11.89 3.88
CA LEU A 96 2.75 -10.98 3.57
C LEU A 96 2.54 -10.93 2.06
N VAL A 97 1.34 -11.26 1.61
CA VAL A 97 0.99 -11.28 0.18
C VAL A 97 -0.15 -10.29 -0.09
N ALA A 98 -0.02 -9.48 -1.14
CA ALA A 98 -1.11 -8.67 -1.65
C ALA A 98 -1.91 -9.44 -2.70
N ALA A 99 -3.20 -9.66 -2.45
CA ALA A 99 -4.17 -10.15 -3.41
C ALA A 99 -4.95 -8.93 -3.96
N ILE A 100 -4.44 -8.35 -5.03
CA ILE A 100 -4.92 -7.09 -5.61
C ILE A 100 -6.12 -7.38 -6.51
N ASN A 101 -7.31 -7.41 -5.92
CA ASN A 101 -8.56 -7.82 -6.57
C ASN A 101 -9.18 -6.77 -7.49
N GLY A 102 -8.54 -5.61 -7.66
CA GLY A 102 -9.05 -4.51 -8.47
C GLY A 102 -8.11 -3.32 -8.51
N HIS A 103 -8.65 -2.12 -8.68
CA HIS A 103 -7.88 -0.88 -8.72
C HIS A 103 -7.03 -0.68 -7.45
N SER A 104 -5.78 -0.25 -7.62
CA SER A 104 -4.81 -0.04 -6.54
C SER A 104 -3.86 1.14 -6.82
N PRO A 105 -4.37 2.36 -7.11
CA PRO A 105 -3.51 3.54 -7.28
C PRO A 105 -3.01 4.09 -5.94
N ALA A 106 -1.98 4.93 -5.99
CA ALA A 106 -1.46 5.74 -4.88
C ALA A 106 -1.20 4.91 -3.60
N GLY A 107 -1.80 5.27 -2.47
CA GLY A 107 -1.66 4.56 -1.20
C GLY A 107 -2.00 3.06 -1.26
N GLY A 108 -2.91 2.63 -2.16
CA GLY A 108 -3.17 1.21 -2.41
C GLY A 108 -1.94 0.52 -3.02
N CYS A 109 -1.27 1.16 -3.97
CA CYS A 109 -0.01 0.69 -4.53
C CYS A 109 1.09 0.63 -3.44
N VAL A 110 1.17 1.64 -2.55
CA VAL A 110 2.14 1.65 -1.44
C VAL A 110 1.99 0.40 -0.55
N ILE A 111 0.76 0.05 -0.16
CA ILE A 111 0.50 -1.17 0.62
C ILE A 111 0.96 -2.42 -0.16
N ALA A 112 0.62 -2.50 -1.44
CA ALA A 112 0.99 -3.64 -2.28
C ALA A 112 2.52 -3.78 -2.42
N LEU A 113 3.24 -2.68 -2.63
CA LEU A 113 4.71 -2.65 -2.73
C LEU A 113 5.41 -3.14 -1.46
N ALA A 114 4.85 -2.87 -0.30
CA ALA A 114 5.41 -3.31 0.97
C ALA A 114 5.23 -4.82 1.23
N CYS A 115 4.34 -5.50 0.50
CA CYS A 115 4.15 -6.95 0.57
C CYS A 115 5.32 -7.73 -0.07
N ASP A 116 5.46 -9.01 0.30
CA ASP A 116 6.50 -9.90 -0.22
C ASP A 116 6.20 -10.41 -1.63
N TYR A 117 4.93 -10.46 -1.98
CA TYR A 117 4.45 -10.90 -3.29
C TYR A 117 3.13 -10.22 -3.62
N ARG A 118 2.95 -9.83 -4.86
CA ARG A 118 1.79 -9.10 -5.40
C ARG A 118 1.14 -9.91 -6.50
N ILE A 119 -0.09 -10.35 -6.26
CA ILE A 119 -0.91 -11.01 -7.27
C ILE A 119 -2.03 -10.05 -7.63
N MET A 120 -2.20 -9.72 -8.89
CA MET A 120 -3.24 -8.81 -9.35
C MET A 120 -4.26 -9.52 -10.22
N ALA A 121 -5.52 -9.15 -10.07
CA ALA A 121 -6.59 -9.63 -10.91
C ALA A 121 -6.44 -9.11 -12.33
N GLU A 122 -6.64 -10.01 -13.30
CA GLU A 122 -6.83 -9.64 -14.72
C GLU A 122 -8.07 -8.76 -14.88
N GLY A 123 -8.03 -7.82 -15.84
CA GLY A 123 -9.18 -6.97 -16.15
C GLY A 123 -8.81 -5.51 -16.38
N LYS A 124 -9.82 -4.66 -16.42
CA LYS A 124 -9.64 -3.21 -16.67
C LYS A 124 -9.37 -2.47 -15.35
N TYR A 125 -8.24 -2.76 -14.73
CA TYR A 125 -7.81 -2.16 -13.48
C TYR A 125 -6.55 -1.31 -13.68
N ILE A 126 -6.18 -0.54 -12.67
CA ILE A 126 -4.97 0.28 -12.66
C ILE A 126 -4.23 0.12 -11.34
N ILE A 127 -2.89 0.20 -11.41
CA ILE A 127 -1.99 0.25 -10.26
C ILE A 127 -0.82 1.19 -10.56
N GLY A 128 -0.32 1.90 -9.56
CA GLY A 128 0.84 2.79 -9.69
C GLY A 128 0.77 3.97 -8.74
N LEU A 129 1.81 4.78 -8.76
CA LEU A 129 1.94 5.99 -7.96
C LEU A 129 1.67 7.21 -8.85
N ASN A 130 0.66 7.99 -8.51
CA ASN A 130 0.21 9.16 -9.29
C ASN A 130 0.16 10.45 -8.46
N GLU A 131 1.00 10.54 -7.43
CA GLU A 131 1.03 11.67 -6.50
C GLU A 131 1.50 12.97 -7.17
N VAL A 132 2.51 12.91 -8.05
CA VAL A 132 3.10 14.09 -8.69
C VAL A 132 2.07 14.86 -9.54
N PRO A 133 1.29 14.22 -10.45
CA PRO A 133 0.23 14.92 -11.19
C PRO A 133 -0.87 15.52 -10.31
N VAL A 134 -1.07 15.01 -9.10
CA VAL A 134 -2.07 15.57 -8.17
C VAL A 134 -1.47 16.62 -7.21
N GLY A 135 -0.20 16.99 -7.41
CA GLY A 135 0.46 18.04 -6.67
C GLY A 135 1.01 17.63 -5.30
N ILE A 136 1.19 16.33 -5.06
CA ILE A 136 1.73 15.79 -3.81
C ILE A 136 3.22 15.47 -4.02
N ILE A 137 4.09 16.04 -3.18
CA ILE A 137 5.50 15.66 -3.14
C ILE A 137 5.61 14.26 -2.54
N VAL A 138 6.36 13.38 -3.22
CA VAL A 138 6.53 12.00 -2.78
C VAL A 138 7.75 11.90 -1.87
N PRO A 139 7.59 11.41 -0.62
CA PRO A 139 8.70 11.19 0.31
C PRO A 139 9.66 10.11 -0.20
N ASN A 140 10.93 10.23 0.18
CA ASN A 140 11.96 9.26 -0.22
C ASN A 140 11.65 7.82 0.21
N SER A 141 10.96 7.63 1.33
CA SER A 141 10.49 6.32 1.78
C SER A 141 9.58 5.63 0.77
N ILE A 142 8.63 6.37 0.17
CA ILE A 142 7.72 5.87 -0.86
C ILE A 142 8.48 5.62 -2.17
N PHE A 143 9.39 6.52 -2.56
CA PHE A 143 10.26 6.31 -3.72
C PHE A 143 11.15 5.07 -3.55
N SER A 144 11.65 4.82 -2.34
CA SER A 144 12.47 3.65 -2.02
C SER A 144 11.68 2.33 -2.17
N LEU A 145 10.40 2.30 -1.74
CA LEU A 145 9.50 1.16 -1.98
C LEU A 145 9.29 0.91 -3.48
N TYR A 146 9.04 1.97 -4.23
CA TYR A 146 8.82 1.86 -5.68
C TYR A 146 10.07 1.41 -6.41
N SER A 147 11.23 1.94 -5.99
CA SER A 147 12.55 1.58 -6.55
C SER A 147 12.95 0.14 -6.22
N PHE A 148 12.56 -0.37 -5.05
CA PHE A 148 12.82 -1.75 -4.66
C PHE A 148 12.16 -2.76 -5.61
N CYS A 149 11.00 -2.42 -6.15
CA CYS A 149 10.28 -3.28 -7.10
C CYS A 149 10.71 -3.06 -8.56
N LEU A 150 10.84 -1.80 -8.99
CA LEU A 150 11.05 -1.44 -10.41
C LEU A 150 12.52 -1.18 -10.79
N GLY A 151 13.40 -1.08 -9.79
CA GLY A 151 14.71 -0.47 -9.98
C GLY A 151 14.63 1.06 -10.09
N GLN A 152 15.70 1.73 -9.68
CA GLN A 152 15.73 3.19 -9.48
C GLN A 152 15.36 4.01 -10.73
N ALA A 153 15.89 3.62 -11.90
CA ALA A 153 15.67 4.38 -13.13
C ALA A 153 14.23 4.31 -13.64
N ALA A 154 13.60 3.12 -13.58
CA ALA A 154 12.20 2.95 -13.98
C ALA A 154 11.25 3.59 -12.95
N ALA A 155 11.52 3.42 -11.66
CA ALA A 155 10.76 4.05 -10.59
C ALA A 155 10.74 5.56 -10.73
N SER A 156 11.91 6.19 -10.96
CA SER A 156 12.02 7.64 -11.12
C SER A 156 11.19 8.17 -12.31
N ARG A 157 11.30 7.56 -13.49
CA ARG A 157 10.52 7.98 -14.66
C ARG A 157 9.02 7.85 -14.42
N ASN A 158 8.60 6.67 -13.98
CA ASN A 158 7.17 6.36 -13.80
C ASN A 158 6.53 7.23 -12.70
N LEU A 159 7.27 7.52 -11.62
CA LEU A 159 6.79 8.35 -10.52
C LEU A 159 6.61 9.81 -10.95
N LEU A 160 7.60 10.38 -11.65
CA LEU A 160 7.52 11.77 -12.12
C LEU A 160 6.40 11.96 -13.16
N GLU A 161 6.10 10.94 -13.97
CA GLU A 161 4.99 10.95 -14.91
C GLU A 161 3.64 10.64 -14.23
N GLY A 162 3.65 10.10 -13.00
CA GLY A 162 2.45 9.61 -12.31
C GLY A 162 1.78 8.47 -13.06
N LYS A 163 2.60 7.57 -13.64
CA LYS A 163 2.13 6.51 -14.50
C LYS A 163 1.29 5.49 -13.75
N LEU A 164 0.08 5.25 -14.24
CA LEU A 164 -0.78 4.15 -13.85
C LEU A 164 -0.71 3.04 -14.91
N PHE A 165 -0.47 1.83 -14.46
CA PHE A 165 -0.28 0.64 -15.31
C PHE A 165 -1.57 -0.16 -15.38
N SER A 166 -1.85 -0.79 -16.54
CA SER A 166 -2.78 -1.93 -16.58
C SER A 166 -2.15 -3.14 -15.85
N PRO A 167 -2.93 -4.17 -15.50
CA PRO A 167 -2.37 -5.37 -14.87
C PRO A 167 -1.23 -6.01 -15.70
N GLU A 168 -1.37 -6.09 -17.02
CA GLU A 168 -0.37 -6.66 -17.91
C GLU A 168 0.90 -5.81 -17.94
N GLN A 169 0.75 -4.48 -18.04
CA GLN A 169 1.89 -3.56 -18.00
C GLN A 169 2.60 -3.59 -16.63
N ALA A 170 1.84 -3.77 -15.55
CA ALA A 170 2.40 -3.88 -14.19
C ALA A 170 3.22 -5.16 -14.02
N LEU A 171 2.78 -6.27 -14.61
CA LEU A 171 3.54 -7.52 -14.65
C LEU A 171 4.81 -7.38 -15.48
N GLU A 172 4.71 -6.82 -16.69
CA GLU A 172 5.86 -6.59 -17.55
C GLU A 172 6.92 -5.68 -16.91
N ALA A 173 6.47 -4.65 -16.20
CA ALA A 173 7.34 -3.72 -15.49
C ALA A 173 7.95 -4.30 -14.20
N GLY A 174 7.47 -5.43 -13.69
CA GLY A 174 7.87 -6.00 -12.39
C GLY A 174 7.22 -5.30 -11.19
N LEU A 175 6.16 -4.50 -11.42
CA LEU A 175 5.41 -3.85 -10.33
C LEU A 175 4.56 -4.86 -9.55
N ILE A 176 4.09 -5.89 -10.25
CA ILE A 176 3.42 -7.08 -9.68
C ILE A 176 4.15 -8.34 -10.10
N ASP A 177 3.89 -9.45 -9.40
CA ASP A 177 4.63 -10.70 -9.58
C ASP A 177 3.81 -11.77 -10.32
N GLU A 178 2.48 -11.68 -10.32
CA GLU A 178 1.59 -12.69 -10.93
C GLU A 178 0.25 -12.04 -11.31
N LEU A 179 -0.33 -12.47 -12.43
CA LEU A 179 -1.73 -12.22 -12.79
C LEU A 179 -2.58 -13.43 -12.45
N ALA A 180 -3.81 -13.20 -12.03
CA ALA A 180 -4.77 -14.25 -11.74
C ALA A 180 -6.17 -13.86 -12.19
N ASN A 181 -6.98 -14.87 -12.51
CA ASN A 181 -8.40 -14.64 -12.75
C ASN A 181 -9.06 -14.02 -11.50
N PRO A 182 -9.90 -13.00 -11.64
CA PRO A 182 -10.56 -12.34 -10.51
C PRO A 182 -11.26 -13.31 -9.54
N ALA A 183 -11.90 -14.36 -10.06
CA ALA A 183 -12.59 -15.36 -9.23
C ALA A 183 -11.64 -16.25 -8.39
N SER A 184 -10.36 -16.31 -8.73
CA SER A 184 -9.36 -17.15 -8.07
C SER A 184 -8.22 -16.39 -7.39
N ILE A 185 -8.31 -15.06 -7.32
CA ILE A 185 -7.23 -14.22 -6.77
C ILE A 185 -6.82 -14.61 -5.34
N LEU A 186 -7.78 -14.86 -4.47
CA LEU A 186 -7.51 -15.31 -3.09
C LEU A 186 -6.89 -16.70 -3.06
N THR A 187 -7.35 -17.62 -3.89
CA THR A 187 -6.78 -18.97 -3.98
C THR A 187 -5.32 -18.93 -4.45
N ALA A 188 -5.00 -18.05 -5.41
CA ALA A 188 -3.64 -17.84 -5.87
C ALA A 188 -2.75 -17.25 -4.75
N ALA A 189 -3.27 -16.27 -4.01
CA ALA A 189 -2.56 -15.67 -2.87
C ALA A 189 -2.35 -16.68 -1.73
N GLU A 190 -3.37 -17.49 -1.40
CA GLU A 190 -3.24 -18.56 -0.41
C GLU A 190 -2.19 -19.59 -0.82
N ARG A 191 -2.18 -20.03 -2.07
CA ARG A 191 -1.16 -20.96 -2.60
C ARG A 191 0.24 -20.38 -2.41
N LYS A 192 0.44 -19.12 -2.75
CA LYS A 192 1.75 -18.46 -2.64
C LYS A 192 2.20 -18.34 -1.18
N ILE A 193 1.34 -17.81 -0.32
CA ILE A 193 1.72 -17.57 1.08
C ILE A 193 1.94 -18.88 1.84
N ARG A 194 1.15 -19.92 1.58
CA ARG A 194 1.36 -21.24 2.20
C ARG A 194 2.71 -21.84 1.83
N LYS A 195 3.21 -21.59 0.61
CA LYS A 195 4.58 -21.96 0.23
C LYS A 195 5.61 -21.26 1.12
N TYR A 196 5.45 -19.97 1.41
CA TYR A 196 6.34 -19.23 2.31
C TYR A 196 6.20 -19.68 3.76
N MET A 197 4.98 -19.91 4.23
CA MET A 197 4.70 -20.42 5.58
C MET A 197 5.24 -21.85 5.81
N GLY A 198 5.43 -22.65 4.76
CA GLY A 198 6.02 -23.99 4.82
C GLY A 198 7.55 -24.01 4.93
N MET A 199 8.22 -22.87 4.77
CA MET A 199 9.66 -22.77 4.97
C MET A 199 10.00 -22.65 6.46
N GLU A 200 11.29 -22.86 6.84
CA GLU A 200 11.74 -22.60 8.20
C GLU A 200 11.63 -21.09 8.48
N GLN A 201 10.76 -20.71 9.42
CA GLN A 201 10.27 -19.34 9.57
C GLN A 201 11.33 -18.38 10.10
N ASN A 202 12.27 -18.85 10.91
CA ASN A 202 13.34 -18.01 11.41
C ASN A 202 14.32 -17.65 10.28
N THR A 203 14.72 -18.62 9.47
CA THR A 203 15.56 -18.40 8.28
C THR A 203 14.88 -17.48 7.28
N TRP A 204 13.58 -17.71 7.01
CA TRP A 204 12.80 -16.90 6.07
C TRP A 204 12.72 -15.44 6.53
N SER A 205 12.35 -15.23 7.80
CA SER A 205 12.22 -13.90 8.39
C SER A 205 13.55 -13.12 8.39
N HIS A 206 14.63 -13.74 8.84
CA HIS A 206 15.94 -13.09 8.85
C HIS A 206 16.44 -12.78 7.43
N SER A 207 16.25 -13.68 6.48
CA SER A 207 16.60 -13.44 5.08
C SER A 207 15.80 -12.28 4.49
N LYS A 208 14.48 -12.23 4.73
CA LYS A 208 13.62 -11.11 4.32
C LYS A 208 14.14 -9.79 4.88
N LEU A 209 14.40 -9.72 6.18
CA LEU A 209 14.88 -8.48 6.80
C LEU A 209 16.25 -8.06 6.27
N ASN A 210 17.17 -9.01 6.02
CA ASN A 210 18.47 -8.71 5.42
C ASN A 210 18.33 -8.16 3.99
N ILE A 211 17.47 -8.78 3.15
CA ILE A 211 17.20 -8.31 1.78
C ILE A 211 16.59 -6.90 1.79
N ARG A 212 15.74 -6.60 2.78
CA ARG A 212 15.04 -5.31 2.91
C ARG A 212 15.78 -4.29 3.79
N LYS A 213 17.00 -4.56 4.22
CA LYS A 213 17.72 -3.73 5.20
C LYS A 213 17.73 -2.24 4.82
N ASP A 214 18.12 -1.92 3.59
CA ASP A 214 18.22 -0.54 3.14
C ASP A 214 16.84 0.10 2.95
N LEU A 215 15.87 -0.68 2.48
CA LEU A 215 14.48 -0.24 2.37
C LEU A 215 13.86 0.05 3.75
N ILE A 216 14.10 -0.82 4.74
CA ILE A 216 13.65 -0.61 6.12
C ILE A 216 14.31 0.64 6.70
N ALA A 217 15.62 0.84 6.46
CA ALA A 217 16.31 2.05 6.89
C ALA A 217 15.68 3.32 6.27
N ALA A 218 15.39 3.30 4.98
CA ALA A 218 14.76 4.42 4.28
C ALA A 218 13.34 4.72 4.78
N THR A 219 12.52 3.68 5.04
CA THR A 219 11.14 3.87 5.52
C THR A 219 11.05 4.23 6.99
N SER A 220 12.09 3.92 7.80
CA SER A 220 12.16 4.22 9.24
C SER A 220 13.00 5.45 9.57
N ALA A 221 13.58 6.11 8.57
CA ALA A 221 14.35 7.33 8.76
C ALA A 221 13.45 8.48 9.27
N ASP A 222 14.06 9.48 9.89
CA ASP A 222 13.38 10.74 10.17
C ASP A 222 13.06 11.45 8.84
N GLN A 223 11.78 11.70 8.60
CA GLN A 223 11.27 12.33 7.38
C GLN A 223 10.67 13.72 7.67
N SER A 224 11.03 14.34 8.78
CA SER A 224 10.43 15.61 9.24
C SER A 224 10.63 16.75 8.24
N GLU A 225 11.80 16.87 7.62
CA GLU A 225 12.08 17.90 6.61
C GLU A 225 11.27 17.67 5.32
N GLU A 226 11.22 16.42 4.84
CA GLU A 226 10.46 16.05 3.65
C GLU A 226 8.95 16.26 3.89
N LEU A 227 8.48 15.90 5.07
CA LEU A 227 7.08 16.09 5.47
C LEU A 227 6.73 17.58 5.55
N ALA A 228 7.61 18.42 6.11
CA ALA A 228 7.39 19.86 6.14
C ALA A 228 7.28 20.46 4.72
N ALA A 229 8.14 20.04 3.80
CA ALA A 229 8.09 20.47 2.40
C ALA A 229 6.79 19.98 1.71
N MET A 230 6.40 18.73 1.95
CA MET A 230 5.18 18.14 1.41
C MET A 230 3.92 18.87 1.95
N LEU A 231 3.86 19.16 3.24
CA LEU A 231 2.74 19.89 3.85
C LEU A 231 2.65 21.32 3.34
N LYS A 232 3.78 22.01 3.19
CA LYS A 232 3.82 23.35 2.56
C LYS A 232 3.25 23.31 1.15
N GLN A 233 3.59 22.28 0.36
CA GLN A 233 3.04 22.10 -0.99
C GLN A 233 1.55 21.72 -0.96
N TRP A 234 1.14 20.85 -0.03
CA TRP A 234 -0.27 20.46 0.17
C TRP A 234 -1.19 21.66 0.36
N TRP A 235 -0.73 22.67 1.11
CA TRP A 235 -1.49 23.89 1.39
C TRP A 235 -1.32 24.98 0.32
N SER A 236 -0.50 24.75 -0.70
CA SER A 236 -0.36 25.72 -1.79
C SER A 236 -1.66 25.90 -2.58
N PRO A 237 -1.98 27.10 -3.07
CA PRO A 237 -3.18 27.33 -3.88
C PRO A 237 -3.28 26.40 -5.10
N ALA A 238 -2.14 26.07 -5.71
CA ALA A 238 -2.07 25.19 -6.88
C ALA A 238 -2.53 23.77 -6.52
N THR A 239 -1.94 23.14 -5.49
CA THR A 239 -2.32 21.79 -5.04
C THR A 239 -3.76 21.76 -4.56
N ARG A 240 -4.19 22.74 -3.75
CA ARG A 240 -5.58 22.82 -3.26
C ARG A 240 -6.60 22.90 -4.41
N SER A 241 -6.28 23.63 -5.48
CA SER A 241 -7.13 23.71 -6.68
C SER A 241 -7.23 22.37 -7.42
N ILE A 242 -6.10 21.66 -7.59
CA ILE A 242 -6.07 20.32 -8.21
C ILE A 242 -6.91 19.35 -7.39
N LEU A 243 -6.66 19.27 -6.07
CA LEU A 243 -7.38 18.38 -5.15
C LEU A 243 -8.89 18.66 -5.15
N LYS A 244 -9.30 19.93 -5.13
CA LYS A 244 -10.71 20.31 -5.22
C LYS A 244 -11.37 19.77 -6.49
N THR A 245 -10.73 19.92 -7.64
CA THR A 245 -11.23 19.39 -8.92
C THR A 245 -11.37 17.87 -8.89
N ILE A 246 -10.42 17.16 -8.32
CA ILE A 246 -10.46 15.70 -8.17
C ILE A 246 -11.65 15.31 -7.29
N ILE A 247 -11.82 15.95 -6.14
CA ILE A 247 -12.90 15.67 -5.18
C ILE A 247 -14.28 15.90 -5.83
N GLU A 248 -14.46 17.02 -6.52
CA GLU A 248 -15.70 17.32 -7.24
C GLU A 248 -16.04 16.24 -8.29
N ASN A 249 -15.02 15.69 -8.95
CA ASN A 249 -15.20 14.60 -9.92
C ASN A 249 -15.53 13.26 -9.26
N LEU A 250 -14.99 12.99 -8.07
CA LEU A 250 -15.29 11.78 -7.29
C LEU A 250 -16.73 11.80 -6.75
N GLN A 251 -17.24 12.96 -6.36
CA GLN A 251 -18.59 13.11 -5.81
C GLN A 251 -19.72 13.05 -6.88
N LYS A 252 -19.37 13.21 -8.16
CA LYS A 252 -20.33 13.10 -9.28
C LYS A 252 -20.56 11.67 -9.77
N LYS A 253 -19.78 10.70 -9.30
CA LYS A 253 -19.83 9.27 -9.66
C LYS A 253 -20.52 8.44 -8.58
#